data_48c9c2e264501b370a5f7bf3147e4d80
#
_entry.id   48c9c2e264501b370a5f7bf3147e4d80
#
_cell.length_a   1.000
_cell.length_b   1.000
_cell.length_c   1.000
_cell.angle_alpha   90.00
_cell.angle_beta   90.00
_cell.angle_gamma   90.00
#
_symmetry.space_group_name_H-M   'P 1'
#
loop_
_entity.id
_entity.type
_entity.pdbx_description
1 polymer ?
#
loop_
_entity_poly.entity_id
_entity_poly.type
_entity_poly.pdbx_seq_one_letter_code
_entity_poly.pdbx_strand_id
1 'polypeptide(L)'
;MPLPRGFVQPCLPTKALEPPSGEGWLHEIKHDGFRVIARKDGKRVWLYSRPGNDLTYRFPLIVESLAKLRSRSCIIDGEAVACEGNGMPSFDRIRYRRHDASVFLYAFDLIELNGDDLRREALDTRKATLASVLRRAAPGLRFNEHIEADGPTVFAHACKMGLEGIVSKRKTSTYRSGRSPDWLKSKNPACEAVRREEEEDWGR
;
A
#
# COMPACT_ATOMS: atom_id res chain seq x y z
N MET A 1 5.29 -22.46 5.81
CA MET A 1 4.33 -22.81 4.75
C MET A 1 4.89 -22.20 3.47
N PRO A 2 5.06 -22.93 2.36
CA PRO A 2 5.53 -22.32 1.13
C PRO A 2 4.55 -21.25 0.66
N LEU A 3 5.07 -20.18 0.05
CA LEU A 3 4.24 -19.13 -0.55
C LEU A 3 3.35 -19.71 -1.64
N PRO A 4 2.08 -19.30 -1.73
CA PRO A 4 1.21 -19.74 -2.81
C PRO A 4 1.80 -19.31 -4.17
N ARG A 5 1.71 -20.16 -5.15
CA ARG A 5 1.99 -19.78 -6.54
C ARG A 5 0.87 -18.87 -7.01
N GLY A 6 1.18 -17.63 -7.41
CA GLY A 6 0.21 -16.65 -7.90
C GLY A 6 -0.16 -15.58 -6.88
N PHE A 7 -1.46 -15.32 -6.73
CA PHE A 7 -2.01 -14.28 -5.88
C PHE A 7 -1.86 -14.58 -4.39
N VAL A 8 -1.46 -13.57 -3.62
CA VAL A 8 -1.48 -13.58 -2.15
C VAL A 8 -2.56 -12.61 -1.70
N GLN A 9 -3.51 -13.10 -0.90
CA GLN A 9 -4.57 -12.24 -0.35
C GLN A 9 -3.95 -11.18 0.57
N PRO A 10 -4.30 -9.89 0.40
CA PRO A 10 -3.72 -8.80 1.17
C PRO A 10 -4.16 -8.80 2.64
N CYS A 11 -3.29 -8.24 3.49
CA CYS A 11 -3.63 -7.84 4.86
C CYS A 11 -4.53 -6.59 4.82
N LEU A 12 -5.68 -6.63 5.50
CA LEU A 12 -6.67 -5.57 5.48
C LEU A 12 -6.77 -4.89 6.85
N PRO A 13 -6.68 -3.55 6.91
CA PRO A 13 -6.83 -2.83 8.18
C PRO A 13 -8.27 -2.86 8.69
N THR A 14 -8.42 -2.89 10.02
CA THR A 14 -9.68 -2.70 10.72
C THR A 14 -9.97 -1.20 10.86
N LYS A 15 -11.24 -0.80 10.76
CA LYS A 15 -11.66 0.60 11.00
C LYS A 15 -11.48 0.95 12.48
N ALA A 16 -10.87 2.09 12.76
CA ALA A 16 -10.76 2.69 14.09
C ALA A 16 -11.25 4.14 14.02
N LEU A 17 -11.99 4.56 15.03
CA LEU A 17 -12.46 5.95 15.13
C LEU A 17 -11.29 6.90 15.36
N GLU A 18 -10.38 6.49 16.23
CA GLU A 18 -9.17 7.20 16.57
C GLU A 18 -7.95 6.32 16.33
N PRO A 19 -6.83 6.89 15.87
CA PRO A 19 -5.60 6.14 15.77
C PRO A 19 -5.02 5.83 17.16
N PRO A 20 -4.26 4.74 17.31
CA PRO A 20 -3.65 4.37 18.56
C PRO A 20 -2.55 5.37 18.96
N SER A 21 -2.42 5.61 20.27
CA SER A 21 -1.33 6.35 20.88
C SER A 21 -0.23 5.41 21.38
N GLY A 22 0.94 5.99 21.66
CA GLY A 22 2.07 5.31 22.29
C GLY A 22 3.04 4.64 21.33
N GLU A 23 4.14 4.12 21.89
CA GLU A 23 5.20 3.45 21.15
C GLU A 23 4.72 2.11 20.56
N GLY A 24 5.41 1.64 19.53
CA GLY A 24 5.11 0.35 18.90
C GLY A 24 4.19 0.42 17.68
N TRP A 25 3.82 1.62 17.25
CA TRP A 25 3.05 1.87 16.04
C TRP A 25 3.83 2.62 14.99
N LEU A 26 3.59 2.28 13.72
CA LEU A 26 3.98 3.05 12.54
C LEU A 26 2.73 3.65 11.93
N HIS A 27 2.77 4.94 11.60
CA HIS A 27 1.65 5.64 10.98
C HIS A 27 2.00 5.98 9.54
N GLU A 28 1.20 5.53 8.60
CA GLU A 28 1.37 5.77 7.17
C GLU A 28 0.21 6.59 6.64
N ILE A 29 0.48 7.47 5.67
CA ILE A 29 -0.57 8.15 4.94
C ILE A 29 -1.41 7.10 4.20
N LYS A 30 -2.72 7.19 4.34
CA LYS A 30 -3.66 6.41 3.56
C LYS A 30 -3.87 7.08 2.20
N HIS A 31 -3.33 6.43 1.18
CA HIS A 31 -3.51 6.88 -0.20
C HIS A 31 -4.83 6.39 -0.77
N ASP A 32 -5.50 7.24 -1.55
CA ASP A 32 -6.70 6.90 -2.31
C ASP A 32 -6.30 6.37 -3.70
N GLY A 33 -6.35 5.08 -3.89
CA GLY A 33 -5.90 4.40 -5.10
C GLY A 33 -6.44 2.99 -5.24
N PHE A 34 -5.72 2.14 -5.96
CA PHE A 34 -6.04 0.71 -6.10
C PHE A 34 -5.01 -0.14 -5.37
N ARG A 35 -5.47 -0.97 -4.43
CA ARG A 35 -4.62 -1.96 -3.78
C ARG A 35 -4.05 -2.92 -4.80
N VAL A 36 -2.74 -3.09 -4.77
CA VAL A 36 -2.00 -3.98 -5.67
C VAL A 36 -1.06 -4.88 -4.89
N ILE A 37 -1.18 -6.19 -5.13
CA ILE A 37 -0.14 -7.16 -4.81
C ILE A 37 0.72 -7.34 -6.06
N ALA A 38 1.92 -6.80 -6.01
CA ALA A 38 2.87 -6.81 -7.12
C ALA A 38 3.86 -7.96 -6.94
N ARG A 39 3.90 -8.88 -7.90
CA ARG A 39 4.78 -10.05 -7.89
C ARG A 39 5.78 -9.99 -9.04
N LYS A 40 7.04 -10.27 -8.72
CA LYS A 40 8.13 -10.45 -9.67
C LYS A 40 8.73 -11.85 -9.50
N ASP A 41 9.00 -12.52 -10.61
CA ASP A 41 9.78 -13.77 -10.67
C ASP A 41 10.67 -13.75 -11.92
N GLY A 42 11.96 -13.57 -11.74
CA GLY A 42 12.89 -13.28 -12.81
C GLY A 42 12.50 -11.99 -13.57
N LYS A 43 12.19 -12.11 -14.85
CA LYS A 43 11.71 -11.01 -15.71
C LYS A 43 10.19 -10.91 -15.75
N ARG A 44 9.47 -11.86 -15.18
CA ARG A 44 8.00 -11.89 -15.21
C ARG A 44 7.45 -11.05 -14.07
N VAL A 45 6.42 -10.27 -14.37
CA VAL A 45 5.73 -9.40 -13.42
C VAL A 45 4.24 -9.64 -13.53
N TRP A 46 3.58 -9.69 -12.38
CA TRP A 46 2.12 -9.73 -12.27
C TRP A 46 1.67 -8.71 -11.25
N LEU A 47 0.59 -8.01 -11.55
CA LEU A 47 -0.07 -7.08 -10.63
C LEU A 47 -1.48 -7.59 -10.37
N TYR A 48 -1.79 -7.84 -9.11
CA TYR A 48 -3.12 -8.34 -8.71
C TYR A 48 -3.85 -7.27 -7.90
N SER A 49 -5.11 -7.06 -8.24
CA SER A 49 -6.03 -6.23 -7.43
C SER A 49 -6.31 -6.89 -6.08
N ARG A 50 -6.99 -6.16 -5.19
CA ARG A 50 -7.43 -6.68 -3.87
C ARG A 50 -8.21 -8.00 -3.97
N PRO A 51 -9.18 -8.20 -4.89
CA PRO A 51 -9.84 -9.49 -5.08
C PRO A 51 -9.05 -10.51 -5.91
N GLY A 52 -7.87 -10.17 -6.44
CA GLY A 52 -7.02 -11.08 -7.22
C GLY A 52 -7.15 -10.97 -8.74
N ASN A 53 -7.85 -9.97 -9.28
CA ASN A 53 -7.92 -9.74 -10.72
C ASN A 53 -6.57 -9.24 -11.25
N ASP A 54 -6.20 -9.66 -12.46
CA ASP A 54 -4.97 -9.22 -13.13
C ASP A 54 -5.06 -7.77 -13.61
N LEU A 55 -4.18 -6.92 -13.11
CA LEU A 55 -4.00 -5.52 -13.48
C LEU A 55 -2.70 -5.25 -14.24
N THR A 56 -1.94 -6.28 -14.60
CA THR A 56 -0.60 -6.16 -15.19
C THR A 56 -0.60 -5.28 -16.44
N TYR A 57 -1.62 -5.42 -17.29
CA TYR A 57 -1.76 -4.64 -18.51
C TYR A 57 -2.13 -3.17 -18.29
N ARG A 58 -2.60 -2.80 -17.09
CA ARG A 58 -3.07 -1.43 -16.79
C ARG A 58 -1.94 -0.49 -16.40
N PHE A 59 -0.93 -0.97 -15.69
CA PHE A 59 0.05 -0.12 -15.03
C PHE A 59 1.48 -0.39 -15.54
N PRO A 60 1.80 -0.03 -16.79
CA PRO A 60 3.07 -0.35 -17.43
C PRO A 60 4.27 0.22 -16.68
N LEU A 61 4.17 1.42 -16.10
CA LEU A 61 5.25 2.05 -15.33
C LEU A 61 5.62 1.22 -14.09
N ILE A 62 4.62 0.65 -13.39
CA ILE A 62 4.87 -0.23 -12.25
C ILE A 62 5.55 -1.52 -12.73
N VAL A 63 5.03 -2.13 -13.80
CA VAL A 63 5.57 -3.37 -14.37
C VAL A 63 7.04 -3.20 -14.77
N GLU A 64 7.37 -2.15 -15.52
CA GLU A 64 8.74 -1.86 -15.93
C GLU A 64 9.67 -1.61 -14.74
N SER A 65 9.19 -0.86 -13.74
CA SER A 65 9.98 -0.55 -12.55
C SER A 65 10.24 -1.79 -11.70
N LEU A 66 9.24 -2.65 -11.55
CA LEU A 66 9.38 -3.92 -10.81
C LEU A 66 10.33 -4.88 -11.53
N ALA A 67 10.24 -4.99 -12.88
CA ALA A 67 11.14 -5.80 -13.69
C ALA A 67 12.61 -5.39 -13.54
N LYS A 68 12.89 -4.10 -13.35
CA LYS A 68 14.24 -3.53 -13.17
C LYS A 68 14.82 -3.72 -11.78
N LEU A 69 14.04 -4.16 -10.77
CA LEU A 69 14.59 -4.45 -9.44
C LEU A 69 15.66 -5.54 -9.52
N ARG A 70 16.71 -5.39 -8.73
CA ARG A 70 17.83 -6.33 -8.71
C ARG A 70 17.48 -7.69 -8.08
N SER A 71 16.42 -7.75 -7.27
CA SER A 71 15.95 -9.00 -6.67
C SER A 71 15.58 -10.03 -7.76
N ARG A 72 15.89 -11.31 -7.52
CA ARG A 72 15.45 -12.42 -8.38
C ARG A 72 13.93 -12.56 -8.35
N SER A 73 13.35 -12.49 -7.17
CA SER A 73 11.90 -12.49 -6.96
C SER A 73 11.52 -11.53 -5.83
N CYS A 74 10.29 -11.06 -5.83
CA CYS A 74 9.68 -10.36 -4.69
C CYS A 74 8.16 -10.35 -4.82
N ILE A 75 7.49 -10.24 -3.66
CA ILE A 75 6.07 -9.92 -3.57
C ILE A 75 5.92 -8.69 -2.68
N ILE A 76 5.41 -7.62 -3.27
CA ILE A 76 5.24 -6.30 -2.62
C ILE A 76 3.75 -6.01 -2.52
N ASP A 77 3.33 -5.51 -1.35
CA ASP A 77 1.99 -5.00 -1.11
C ASP A 77 2.02 -3.47 -1.14
N GLY A 78 1.13 -2.86 -1.91
CA GLY A 78 1.14 -1.41 -2.11
C GLY A 78 -0.18 -0.85 -2.60
N GLU A 79 -0.21 0.46 -2.78
CA GLU A 79 -1.32 1.20 -3.36
C GLU A 79 -0.89 1.84 -4.68
N ALA A 80 -1.57 1.50 -5.78
CA ALA A 80 -1.35 2.11 -7.07
C ALA A 80 -2.07 3.45 -7.12
N VAL A 81 -1.33 4.53 -7.42
CA VAL A 81 -1.79 5.91 -7.31
C VAL A 81 -1.45 6.68 -8.58
N ALA A 82 -2.39 7.51 -9.03
CA ALA A 82 -2.15 8.57 -10.00
C ALA A 82 -2.20 9.92 -9.29
N CYS A 83 -1.25 10.82 -9.61
CA CYS A 83 -1.23 12.16 -9.04
C CYS A 83 -1.60 13.21 -10.08
N GLU A 84 -2.14 14.33 -9.59
CA GLU A 84 -2.28 15.57 -10.36
C GLU A 84 -0.95 16.28 -10.52
N GLY A 85 -0.93 17.36 -11.32
CA GLY A 85 0.28 18.15 -11.56
C GLY A 85 0.88 18.80 -10.30
N ASN A 86 0.07 18.96 -9.24
CA ASN A 86 0.50 19.43 -7.93
C ASN A 86 1.02 18.32 -7.00
N GLY A 87 1.06 17.06 -7.47
CA GLY A 87 1.50 15.89 -6.71
C GLY A 87 0.43 15.24 -5.81
N MET A 88 -0.77 15.81 -5.74
CA MET A 88 -1.87 15.23 -4.94
C MET A 88 -2.45 13.98 -5.62
N PRO A 89 -2.70 12.90 -4.85
CA PRO A 89 -3.38 11.72 -5.37
C PRO A 89 -4.77 12.05 -5.89
N SER A 90 -5.14 11.45 -7.03
CA SER A 90 -6.48 11.60 -7.62
C SER A 90 -7.02 10.24 -8.03
N PHE A 91 -8.03 9.77 -7.31
CA PHE A 91 -8.69 8.49 -7.60
C PHE A 91 -9.36 8.49 -8.96
N ASP A 92 -9.93 9.60 -9.39
CA ASP A 92 -10.60 9.72 -10.69
C ASP A 92 -9.65 9.45 -11.86
N ARG A 93 -8.40 9.87 -11.73
CA ARG A 93 -7.37 9.61 -12.75
C ARG A 93 -7.12 8.11 -12.95
N ILE A 94 -7.13 7.34 -11.88
CA ILE A 94 -6.93 5.89 -11.95
C ILE A 94 -8.23 5.15 -12.29
N ARG A 95 -9.38 5.60 -11.76
CA ARG A 95 -10.69 4.99 -11.99
C ARG A 95 -11.07 5.03 -13.47
N TYR A 96 -10.94 6.18 -14.12
CA TYR A 96 -11.34 6.39 -15.52
C TYR A 96 -10.27 5.99 -16.55
N ARG A 97 -9.17 5.35 -16.14
CA ARG A 97 -8.11 4.79 -17.00
C ARG A 97 -7.43 5.79 -17.94
N ARG A 98 -7.58 7.10 -17.72
CA ARG A 98 -7.03 8.15 -18.59
C ARG A 98 -5.53 8.37 -18.38
N HIS A 99 -4.98 7.82 -17.29
CA HIS A 99 -3.61 8.07 -16.85
C HIS A 99 -2.88 6.79 -16.43
N ASP A 100 -3.33 5.61 -16.88
CA ASP A 100 -2.76 4.31 -16.50
C ASP A 100 -1.23 4.23 -16.70
N ALA A 101 -0.68 4.94 -17.71
CA ALA A 101 0.76 5.00 -17.99
C ALA A 101 1.58 5.79 -16.95
N SER A 102 0.96 6.67 -16.17
CA SER A 102 1.63 7.47 -15.13
C SER A 102 1.40 6.96 -13.70
N VAL A 103 0.61 5.89 -13.55
CA VAL A 103 0.34 5.27 -12.25
C VAL A 103 1.61 4.64 -11.70
N PHE A 104 1.92 4.94 -10.44
CA PHE A 104 3.03 4.33 -9.70
C PHE A 104 2.52 3.66 -8.42
N LEU A 105 3.34 2.81 -7.81
CA LEU A 105 3.02 2.05 -6.61
C LEU A 105 3.68 2.68 -5.38
N TYR A 106 2.89 3.11 -4.40
CA TYR A 106 3.37 3.29 -3.03
C TYR A 106 3.44 1.93 -2.35
N ALA A 107 4.65 1.41 -2.23
CA ALA A 107 4.94 0.12 -1.60
C ALA A 107 5.05 0.29 -0.08
N PHE A 108 4.29 -0.47 0.68
CA PHE A 108 4.24 -0.34 2.14
C PHE A 108 4.49 -1.65 2.90
N ASP A 109 4.55 -2.80 2.23
CA ASP A 109 4.94 -4.06 2.85
C ASP A 109 5.64 -5.00 1.85
N LEU A 110 6.47 -5.90 2.37
CA LEU A 110 7.23 -6.91 1.61
C LEU A 110 6.89 -8.29 2.15
N ILE A 111 6.30 -9.11 1.29
CA ILE A 111 5.77 -10.43 1.64
C ILE A 111 6.80 -11.54 1.36
N GLU A 112 7.57 -11.37 0.29
CA GLU A 112 8.59 -12.34 -0.16
C GLU A 112 9.76 -11.60 -0.77
N LEU A 113 10.97 -12.12 -0.57
CA LEU A 113 12.19 -11.66 -1.23
C LEU A 113 13.11 -12.84 -1.56
N ASN A 114 13.44 -13.02 -2.85
CA ASN A 114 14.38 -14.04 -3.37
C ASN A 114 14.08 -15.48 -2.98
N GLY A 115 12.82 -15.79 -2.69
CA GLY A 115 12.34 -17.10 -2.25
C GLY A 115 12.04 -17.18 -0.76
N ASP A 116 12.47 -16.20 0.05
CA ASP A 116 12.25 -16.18 1.48
C ASP A 116 10.87 -15.59 1.81
N ASP A 117 10.05 -16.35 2.54
CA ASP A 117 8.73 -15.92 3.04
C ASP A 117 8.90 -15.03 4.27
N LEU A 118 8.66 -13.73 4.12
CA LEU A 118 8.81 -12.73 5.17
C LEU A 118 7.55 -12.52 6.02
N ARG A 119 6.46 -13.21 5.75
CA ARG A 119 5.17 -12.96 6.44
C ARG A 119 5.25 -13.16 7.96
N ARG A 120 6.16 -13.98 8.45
CA ARG A 120 6.36 -14.24 9.88
C ARG A 120 7.28 -13.23 10.57
N GLU A 121 8.03 -12.46 9.78
CA GLU A 121 8.88 -11.40 10.30
C GLU A 121 8.02 -10.23 10.84
N ALA A 122 8.58 -9.46 11.76
CA ALA A 122 7.97 -8.24 12.25
C ALA A 122 7.86 -7.19 11.13
N LEU A 123 6.83 -6.34 11.19
CA LEU A 123 6.58 -5.32 10.16
C LEU A 123 7.76 -4.36 9.98
N ASP A 124 8.40 -3.92 11.07
CA ASP A 124 9.57 -3.04 11.02
C ASP A 124 10.71 -3.65 10.20
N THR A 125 11.00 -4.94 10.41
CA THR A 125 12.00 -5.70 9.65
C THR A 125 11.62 -5.77 8.17
N ARG A 126 10.35 -6.07 7.85
CA ARG A 126 9.87 -6.13 6.47
C ARG A 126 9.94 -4.76 5.78
N LYS A 127 9.61 -3.68 6.50
CA LYS A 127 9.70 -2.32 5.98
C LYS A 127 11.14 -1.86 5.77
N ALA A 128 12.04 -2.14 6.69
CA ALA A 128 13.47 -1.85 6.53
C ALA A 128 14.06 -2.57 5.31
N THR A 129 13.68 -3.85 5.11
CA THR A 129 14.09 -4.62 3.95
C THR A 129 13.50 -4.03 2.66
N LEU A 130 12.22 -3.67 2.65
CA LEU A 130 11.55 -3.02 1.52
C LEU A 130 12.24 -1.69 1.14
N ALA A 131 12.53 -0.84 2.11
CA ALA A 131 13.25 0.42 1.89
C ALA A 131 14.61 0.19 1.22
N SER A 132 15.34 -0.84 1.66
CA SER A 132 16.62 -1.23 1.05
C SER A 132 16.45 -1.69 -0.40
N VAL A 133 15.45 -2.52 -0.69
CA VAL A 133 15.12 -3.01 -2.05
C VAL A 133 14.77 -1.85 -2.98
N LEU A 134 14.02 -0.87 -2.48
CA LEU A 134 13.52 0.26 -3.27
C LEU A 134 14.47 1.45 -3.35
N ARG A 135 15.59 1.47 -2.63
CA ARG A 135 16.52 2.61 -2.58
C ARG A 135 16.96 3.16 -3.95
N ARG A 136 17.01 2.31 -4.95
CA ARG A 136 17.38 2.66 -6.34
C ARG A 136 16.30 2.19 -7.33
N ALA A 137 15.06 2.13 -6.89
CA ALA A 137 13.96 1.73 -7.76
C ALA A 137 13.70 2.81 -8.82
N ALA A 138 13.18 2.38 -9.96
CA ALA A 138 12.70 3.29 -11.00
C ALA A 138 11.40 4.01 -10.54
N PRO A 139 11.00 5.10 -11.19
CA PRO A 139 9.92 5.99 -10.73
C PRO A 139 8.54 5.35 -10.49
N GLY A 140 8.28 4.18 -11.08
CA GLY A 140 7.02 3.45 -10.87
C GLY A 140 6.88 2.76 -9.52
N LEU A 141 7.94 2.75 -8.69
CA LEU A 141 7.91 2.22 -7.33
C LEU A 141 8.42 3.27 -6.36
N ARG A 142 7.64 3.55 -5.33
CA ARG A 142 8.00 4.47 -4.25
C ARG A 142 7.76 3.80 -2.91
N PHE A 143 8.70 3.97 -1.99
CA PHE A 143 8.49 3.53 -0.61
C PHE A 143 7.43 4.41 0.05
N ASN A 144 6.45 3.78 0.70
CA ASN A 144 5.48 4.51 1.52
C ASN A 144 6.10 4.78 2.88
N GLU A 145 6.54 6.02 3.08
CA GLU A 145 7.15 6.47 4.34
C GLU A 145 6.18 6.30 5.50
N HIS A 146 6.74 6.16 6.70
CA HIS A 146 5.97 6.08 7.93
C HIS A 146 6.50 7.09 8.96
N ILE A 147 5.66 7.43 9.91
CA ILE A 147 5.92 8.36 10.99
C ILE A 147 5.80 7.62 12.31
N GLU A 148 6.83 7.74 13.16
CA GLU A 148 6.87 7.20 14.50
C GLU A 148 6.64 8.33 15.51
N ALA A 149 5.38 8.75 15.64
CA ALA A 149 4.95 9.79 16.57
C ALA A 149 3.60 9.41 17.17
N ASP A 150 3.02 10.29 17.97
CA ASP A 150 1.68 10.07 18.52
C ASP A 150 0.63 10.03 17.40
N GLY A 151 -0.15 8.93 17.35
CA GLY A 151 -1.10 8.68 16.28
C GLY A 151 -2.17 9.77 16.11
N PRO A 152 -2.85 10.25 17.17
CA PRO A 152 -3.75 11.37 17.09
C PRO A 152 -3.15 12.64 16.50
N THR A 153 -1.89 12.95 16.85
CA THR A 153 -1.17 14.08 16.29
C THR A 153 -0.90 13.93 14.79
N VAL A 154 -0.41 12.77 14.37
CA VAL A 154 -0.19 12.45 12.95
C VAL A 154 -1.50 12.53 12.17
N PHE A 155 -2.58 12.00 12.72
CA PHE A 155 -3.90 12.03 12.10
C PHE A 155 -4.44 13.45 11.94
N ALA A 156 -4.31 14.27 12.99
CA ALA A 156 -4.74 15.67 12.92
C ALA A 156 -4.00 16.44 11.81
N HIS A 157 -2.69 16.20 11.62
CA HIS A 157 -1.93 16.80 10.52
C HIS A 157 -2.39 16.28 9.15
N ALA A 158 -2.62 14.97 9.01
CA ALA A 158 -3.15 14.39 7.77
C ALA A 158 -4.52 15.00 7.40
N CYS A 159 -5.41 15.21 8.38
CA CYS A 159 -6.70 15.87 8.18
C CYS A 159 -6.54 17.33 7.72
N LYS A 160 -5.64 18.10 8.34
CA LYS A 160 -5.36 19.49 7.94
C LYS A 160 -4.82 19.60 6.51
N MET A 161 -4.09 18.59 6.06
CA MET A 161 -3.59 18.51 4.68
C MET A 161 -4.65 18.00 3.67
N GLY A 162 -5.87 17.72 4.10
CA GLY A 162 -6.94 17.20 3.25
C GLY A 162 -6.74 15.74 2.81
N LEU A 163 -5.84 14.99 3.44
CA LEU A 163 -5.57 13.60 3.11
C LEU A 163 -6.70 12.69 3.58
N GLU A 164 -6.83 11.50 2.97
CA GLU A 164 -7.89 10.53 3.27
C GLU A 164 -7.86 10.01 4.71
N GLY A 165 -6.69 10.05 5.35
CA GLY A 165 -6.45 9.58 6.71
C GLY A 165 -5.12 8.89 6.86
N ILE A 166 -5.01 8.03 7.86
CA ILE A 166 -3.81 7.25 8.13
C ILE A 166 -4.12 5.77 8.34
N VAL A 167 -3.11 4.93 8.14
CA VAL A 167 -3.10 3.52 8.57
C VAL A 167 -2.01 3.36 9.63
N SER A 168 -2.43 3.01 10.83
CA SER A 168 -1.54 2.71 11.96
C SER A 168 -1.28 1.22 11.99
N LYS A 169 -0.03 0.83 12.00
CA LYS A 169 0.40 -0.58 11.93
C LYS A 169 1.29 -0.90 13.12
N ARG A 170 1.03 -2.00 13.81
CA ARG A 170 1.88 -2.46 14.93
C ARG A 170 3.23 -2.93 14.40
N LYS A 171 4.34 -2.38 14.92
CA LYS A 171 5.73 -2.65 14.48
C LYS A 171 6.06 -4.15 14.48
N THR A 172 5.60 -4.87 15.50
CA THR A 172 5.88 -6.29 15.71
C THR A 172 4.91 -7.23 14.97
N SER A 173 3.94 -6.67 14.21
CA SER A 173 2.92 -7.49 13.55
C SER A 173 3.49 -8.34 12.42
N THR A 174 3.00 -9.58 12.35
CA THR A 174 3.20 -10.46 11.21
C THR A 174 2.23 -10.10 10.08
N TYR A 175 2.55 -10.50 8.84
CA TYR A 175 1.63 -10.32 7.71
C TYR A 175 0.58 -11.43 7.70
N ARG A 176 -0.68 -11.07 7.82
CA ARG A 176 -1.83 -12.00 7.80
C ARG A 176 -2.78 -11.62 6.68
N SER A 177 -3.11 -12.59 5.83
CA SER A 177 -4.15 -12.41 4.82
C SER A 177 -5.52 -12.17 5.48
N GLY A 178 -6.29 -11.25 4.92
CA GLY A 178 -7.60 -10.86 5.47
C GLY A 178 -7.50 -9.76 6.52
N ARG A 179 -8.57 -9.58 7.31
CA ARG A 179 -8.67 -8.48 8.28
C ARG A 179 -7.74 -8.69 9.47
N SER A 180 -6.97 -7.67 9.80
CA SER A 180 -6.01 -7.68 10.91
C SER A 180 -6.37 -6.64 11.97
N PRO A 181 -6.34 -6.99 13.27
CA PRO A 181 -6.45 -6.03 14.36
C PRO A 181 -5.17 -5.21 14.57
N ASP A 182 -4.03 -5.67 14.04
CA ASP A 182 -2.74 -5.00 14.15
C ASP A 182 -2.54 -3.86 13.13
N TRP A 183 -3.46 -3.74 12.15
CA TRP A 183 -3.52 -2.66 11.20
C TRP A 183 -4.83 -1.92 11.36
N LEU A 184 -4.77 -0.64 11.68
CA LEU A 184 -5.92 0.21 11.98
C LEU A 184 -6.00 1.35 10.98
N LYS A 185 -7.15 1.58 10.35
CA LYS A 185 -7.38 2.72 9.46
C LYS A 185 -8.27 3.75 10.16
N SER A 186 -7.78 4.98 10.27
CA SER A 186 -8.54 6.14 10.72
C SER A 186 -8.74 7.09 9.55
N LYS A 187 -9.99 7.35 9.19
CA LYS A 187 -10.37 8.12 8.00
C LYS A 187 -10.75 9.54 8.37
N ASN A 188 -10.31 10.50 7.55
CA ASN A 188 -10.69 11.90 7.67
C ASN A 188 -12.12 12.11 7.15
N PRO A 189 -13.10 12.44 8.01
CA PRO A 189 -14.50 12.58 7.59
C PRO A 189 -14.73 13.77 6.65
N ALA A 190 -13.83 14.75 6.63
CA ALA A 190 -13.92 15.90 5.75
C ALA A 190 -13.35 15.65 4.34
N CYS A 191 -12.64 14.51 4.14
CA CYS A 191 -12.06 14.17 2.84
C CYS A 191 -13.13 13.68 1.86
N GLU A 192 -13.08 14.19 0.63
CA GLU A 192 -14.01 13.81 -0.44
C GLU A 192 -13.99 12.31 -0.75
N ALA A 193 -12.81 11.69 -0.75
CA ALA A 193 -12.65 10.25 -0.93
C ALA A 193 -13.42 9.43 0.10
N VAL A 194 -13.43 9.86 1.36
CA VAL A 194 -14.15 9.19 2.45
C VAL A 194 -15.66 9.35 2.28
N ARG A 195 -16.14 10.54 1.94
CA ARG A 195 -17.57 10.79 1.68
C ARG A 195 -18.07 9.98 0.51
N ARG A 196 -17.31 9.89 -0.58
CA ARG A 196 -17.65 9.06 -1.75
C ARG A 196 -17.77 7.58 -1.40
N GLU A 197 -16.84 7.00 -0.60
CA GLU A 197 -16.96 5.60 -0.16
C GLU A 197 -18.23 5.37 0.69
N GLU A 198 -18.58 6.31 1.56
CA GLU A 198 -19.79 6.21 2.38
C GLU A 198 -21.05 6.25 1.51
N GLU A 199 -21.12 7.12 0.53
CA GLU A 199 -22.23 7.20 -0.42
C GLU A 199 -22.37 5.92 -1.26
N GLU A 200 -21.24 5.32 -1.72
CA GLU A 200 -21.26 4.05 -2.47
C GLU A 200 -21.70 2.85 -1.59
N ASP A 201 -21.38 2.86 -0.29
CA ASP A 201 -21.81 1.81 0.65
C ASP A 201 -23.31 1.91 1.03
N TRP A 202 -23.89 3.12 1.03
CA TRP A 202 -25.34 3.34 1.28
C TRP A 202 -26.21 3.03 0.06
N GLY A 203 -25.63 2.91 -1.11
CA GLY A 203 -26.33 2.61 -2.39
C GLY A 203 -26.44 1.12 -2.73
N ARG A 204 -26.06 0.19 -1.82
CA ARG A 204 -26.10 -1.27 -2.04
C ARG A 204 -27.18 -1.95 -1.23
#